data_bc90c69f4c852923ee132e5820aa7e1e
#
_entry.id   bc90c69f4c852923ee132e5820aa7e1e
#
_cell.length_a   1.000
_cell.length_b   1.000
_cell.length_c   1.000
_cell.angle_alpha   90.00
_cell.angle_beta   90.00
_cell.angle_gamma   90.00
#
_symmetry.space_group_name_H-M   'P 1'
#
loop_
_entity.id
_entity.type
_entity.pdbx_description
1 polymer ?
#
loop_
_entity_poly.entity_id
_entity_poly.type
_entity_poly.pdbx_seq_one_letter_code
_entity_poly.pdbx_strand_id
1 'polypeptide(L)'
;MFIDSINAIEVMDSRGNPTVKATVALSDGTVESAIVPSGASTGKREALELRDGDSKRYMGKGVLKAVSHVNNEISDVLLGQSPFNQATIDALMKEADGTENYGKLGANAVLGVSMAVARAAAKSLKMPLYRYLGGANAMTIPTPMLNIINGGSHADNSVDFQEYMIVPVGFEDFAEGLRASSEVYHTLKGILKANKHNTALGDEGGFAPDLSSNEEPIQIIMEAIEKAGYKAGKQIAIALDVAASEILSEDGKGYRLESENRTVTSAELVDYYVDLCEKYPIVSIEDGLNEDDWDGFKLMTEKLGDKIQIVGDDLFVTNVNILNEGINKGIANSILIKPNQIGSISETMLTVRLAQRNGYTCVMSHRSGESEDAFIADFAVALNCGQIKTGSTARGERTAKYNRLLEIENEVVYGEYLGSRIFN
;
A
#
# COMPACT_ATOMS: atom_id res chain seq x y z
N MET A 1 6.67 5.05 32.97
CA MET A 1 6.12 5.71 31.79
C MET A 1 4.77 5.09 31.50
N PHE A 2 3.73 5.90 31.34
CA PHE A 2 2.38 5.42 31.05
C PHE A 2 1.65 6.42 30.13
N ILE A 3 0.58 5.95 29.48
CA ILE A 3 -0.32 6.77 28.67
C ILE A 3 -1.14 7.65 29.61
N ASP A 4 -1.02 8.97 29.43
CA ASP A 4 -1.66 9.98 30.29
C ASP A 4 -2.99 10.47 29.67
N SER A 5 -3.04 10.62 28.36
CA SER A 5 -4.27 10.95 27.64
C SER A 5 -4.27 10.45 26.21
N ILE A 6 -5.49 10.18 25.71
CA ILE A 6 -5.75 9.84 24.32
C ILE A 6 -6.88 10.72 23.81
N ASN A 7 -6.71 11.31 22.64
CA ASN A 7 -7.71 12.14 22.01
C ASN A 7 -7.72 11.93 20.49
N ALA A 8 -8.86 12.04 19.86
CA ALA A 8 -8.98 12.03 18.40
C ALA A 8 -9.86 13.17 17.90
N ILE A 9 -9.59 13.55 16.68
CA ILE A 9 -10.40 14.50 15.90
C ILE A 9 -10.62 13.96 14.49
N GLU A 10 -11.67 14.44 13.85
CA GLU A 10 -11.89 14.25 12.42
C GLU A 10 -11.02 15.25 11.64
N VAL A 11 -10.29 14.76 10.65
CA VAL A 11 -9.48 15.54 9.69
C VAL A 11 -9.79 15.12 8.26
N MET A 12 -9.29 15.81 7.25
CA MET A 12 -9.50 15.45 5.84
C MET A 12 -8.31 14.67 5.27
N ASP A 13 -8.63 13.69 4.43
CA ASP A 13 -7.67 12.99 3.59
C ASP A 13 -7.38 13.73 2.27
N SER A 14 -6.52 13.19 1.42
CA SER A 14 -6.12 13.76 0.12
C SER A 14 -7.26 13.86 -0.90
N ARG A 15 -8.38 13.18 -0.66
CA ARG A 15 -9.59 13.22 -1.49
C ARG A 15 -10.66 14.16 -0.91
N GLY A 16 -10.38 14.85 0.21
CA GLY A 16 -11.33 15.69 0.92
C GLY A 16 -12.39 14.90 1.70
N ASN A 17 -12.19 13.59 1.92
CA ASN A 17 -13.05 12.81 2.80
C ASN A 17 -12.54 12.86 4.23
N PRO A 18 -13.43 12.78 5.24
CA PRO A 18 -13.03 12.76 6.64
C PRO A 18 -12.31 11.45 7.00
N THR A 19 -11.31 11.56 7.87
CA THR A 19 -10.61 10.44 8.50
C THR A 19 -10.23 10.76 9.95
N VAL A 20 -9.72 9.77 10.68
CA VAL A 20 -9.36 9.87 12.10
C VAL A 20 -7.91 10.32 12.24
N LYS A 21 -7.67 11.35 13.06
CA LYS A 21 -6.37 11.69 13.63
C LYS A 21 -6.41 11.40 15.12
N ALA A 22 -5.66 10.41 15.59
CA ALA A 22 -5.49 10.09 17.01
C ALA A 22 -4.21 10.75 17.56
N THR A 23 -4.28 11.22 18.80
CA THR A 23 -3.17 11.85 19.52
C THR A 23 -3.03 11.17 20.90
N VAL A 24 -1.80 10.82 21.26
CA VAL A 24 -1.45 10.19 22.53
C VAL A 24 -0.44 11.06 23.26
N ALA A 25 -0.71 11.33 24.54
CA ALA A 25 0.25 11.97 25.44
C ALA A 25 0.72 10.98 26.51
N LEU A 26 2.01 11.04 26.82
CA LEU A 26 2.64 10.22 27.85
C LEU A 26 2.96 11.04 29.11
N SER A 27 3.11 10.35 30.23
CA SER A 27 3.39 10.94 31.56
C SER A 27 4.71 11.73 31.65
N ASP A 28 5.60 11.67 30.65
CA ASP A 28 6.82 12.50 30.54
C ASP A 28 6.61 13.79 29.73
N GLY A 29 5.38 14.04 29.26
CA GLY A 29 5.02 15.17 28.42
C GLY A 29 5.24 14.93 26.93
N THR A 30 5.67 13.73 26.51
CA THR A 30 5.74 13.38 25.08
C THR A 30 4.34 13.32 24.48
N VAL A 31 4.15 13.98 23.35
CA VAL A 31 2.88 13.97 22.58
C VAL A 31 3.18 13.60 21.14
N GLU A 32 2.43 12.65 20.61
CA GLU A 32 2.49 12.23 19.20
C GLU A 32 1.11 11.92 18.64
N SER A 33 0.99 11.97 17.33
CA SER A 33 -0.26 11.69 16.63
C SER A 33 -0.04 10.86 15.36
N ALA A 34 -1.13 10.24 14.89
CA ALA A 34 -1.17 9.55 13.61
C ALA A 34 -2.50 9.81 12.90
N ILE A 35 -2.47 9.80 11.56
CA ILE A 35 -3.64 9.95 10.70
C ILE A 35 -3.83 8.64 9.92
N VAL A 36 -5.05 8.12 9.92
CA VAL A 36 -5.38 6.85 9.29
C VAL A 36 -5.73 7.05 7.81
N PRO A 37 -5.15 6.27 6.88
CA PRO A 37 -5.51 6.32 5.47
C PRO A 37 -6.83 5.57 5.19
N SER A 38 -7.43 5.81 4.01
CA SER A 38 -8.71 5.21 3.59
C SER A 38 -8.67 4.75 2.12
N GLY A 39 -9.16 3.56 1.82
CA GLY A 39 -9.24 3.04 0.46
C GLY A 39 -10.37 3.65 -0.39
N ALA A 40 -10.23 3.61 -1.71
CA ALA A 40 -11.33 3.82 -2.67
C ALA A 40 -11.99 2.47 -2.99
N SER A 41 -11.21 1.50 -3.44
CA SER A 41 -11.56 0.08 -3.51
C SER A 41 -11.21 -0.58 -2.17
N THR A 42 -11.99 -1.55 -1.75
CA THR A 42 -11.77 -2.28 -0.50
C THR A 42 -12.08 -3.76 -0.71
N GLY A 43 -11.17 -4.64 -0.31
CA GLY A 43 -11.39 -6.07 -0.29
C GLY A 43 -12.53 -6.45 0.66
N LYS A 44 -13.34 -7.42 0.29
CA LYS A 44 -14.52 -7.86 1.07
C LYS A 44 -14.19 -8.31 2.50
N ARG A 45 -12.93 -8.71 2.72
CA ARG A 45 -12.47 -9.31 3.99
C ARG A 45 -11.64 -8.33 4.82
N GLU A 46 -11.54 -7.05 4.43
CA GLU A 46 -10.86 -6.03 5.23
C GLU A 46 -11.53 -5.80 6.58
N ALA A 47 -10.75 -5.37 7.56
CA ALA A 47 -11.27 -4.85 8.81
C ALA A 47 -12.16 -3.61 8.57
N LEU A 48 -13.19 -3.44 9.39
CA LEU A 48 -14.23 -2.43 9.16
C LEU A 48 -13.70 -1.01 9.40
N GLU A 49 -13.66 -0.19 8.36
CA GLU A 49 -13.54 1.25 8.50
C GLU A 49 -14.90 1.82 8.94
N LEU A 50 -14.98 2.28 10.19
CA LEU A 50 -16.25 2.78 10.74
C LEU A 50 -16.58 4.16 10.21
N ARG A 51 -17.70 4.26 9.47
CA ARG A 51 -18.29 5.49 8.94
C ARG A 51 -19.62 5.78 9.63
N ASP A 52 -19.97 7.08 9.77
CA ASP A 52 -21.17 7.50 10.48
C ASP A 52 -22.47 7.09 9.79
N GLY A 53 -22.46 7.04 8.44
CA GLY A 53 -23.63 6.71 7.62
C GLY A 53 -24.69 7.84 7.54
N ASP A 54 -24.44 9.02 8.13
CA ASP A 54 -25.32 10.16 8.04
C ASP A 54 -25.16 10.87 6.68
N SER A 55 -26.11 10.66 5.77
CA SER A 55 -26.09 11.25 4.42
C SER A 55 -26.05 12.78 4.39
N LYS A 56 -26.46 13.44 5.47
CA LYS A 56 -26.45 14.90 5.59
C LYS A 56 -25.08 15.47 5.95
N ARG A 57 -24.14 14.61 6.36
CA ARG A 57 -22.81 15.00 6.75
C ARG A 57 -21.78 14.19 5.97
N TYR A 58 -20.92 14.88 5.16
CA TYR A 58 -19.94 14.24 4.27
C TYR A 58 -20.52 13.08 3.43
N MET A 59 -21.78 13.18 3.02
CA MET A 59 -22.46 12.15 2.22
C MET A 59 -22.39 10.74 2.84
N GLY A 60 -22.46 10.66 4.17
CA GLY A 60 -22.37 9.41 4.93
C GLY A 60 -20.96 9.00 5.35
N LYS A 61 -19.91 9.68 4.85
CA LYS A 61 -18.51 9.32 5.08
C LYS A 61 -17.91 9.87 6.38
N GLY A 62 -18.67 10.58 7.22
CA GLY A 62 -18.20 11.11 8.52
C GLY A 62 -17.59 10.01 9.40
N VAL A 63 -16.70 10.38 10.34
CA VAL A 63 -16.00 9.44 11.25
C VAL A 63 -16.15 9.83 12.73
N LEU A 64 -17.18 10.59 13.08
CA LEU A 64 -17.39 11.02 14.47
C LEU A 64 -17.65 9.86 15.42
N LYS A 65 -18.26 8.75 14.97
CA LYS A 65 -18.42 7.54 15.78
C LYS A 65 -17.04 6.95 16.13
N ALA A 66 -16.16 6.79 15.14
CA ALA A 66 -14.80 6.30 15.39
C ALA A 66 -14.02 7.25 16.31
N VAL A 67 -14.14 8.57 16.10
CA VAL A 67 -13.55 9.59 16.98
C VAL A 67 -14.10 9.46 18.42
N SER A 68 -15.41 9.25 18.58
CA SER A 68 -16.02 9.03 19.90
C SER A 68 -15.45 7.77 20.58
N HIS A 69 -15.28 6.66 19.86
CA HIS A 69 -14.70 5.43 20.40
C HIS A 69 -13.25 5.62 20.87
N VAL A 70 -12.45 6.41 20.13
CA VAL A 70 -11.10 6.78 20.59
C VAL A 70 -11.16 7.57 21.90
N ASN A 71 -12.03 8.58 21.95
CA ASN A 71 -12.11 9.51 23.08
C ASN A 71 -12.75 8.91 24.35
N ASN A 72 -13.42 7.78 24.23
CA ASN A 72 -14.11 7.10 25.33
C ASN A 72 -13.56 5.67 25.51
N GLU A 73 -14.13 4.67 24.83
CA GLU A 73 -13.89 3.24 25.08
C GLU A 73 -12.40 2.85 24.96
N ILE A 74 -11.70 3.34 23.93
CA ILE A 74 -10.27 3.05 23.75
C ILE A 74 -9.44 3.79 24.79
N SER A 75 -9.75 5.04 25.07
CA SER A 75 -9.10 5.82 26.12
C SER A 75 -9.24 5.15 27.47
N ASP A 76 -10.44 4.70 27.84
CA ASP A 76 -10.72 4.06 29.14
C ASP A 76 -9.87 2.81 29.39
N VAL A 77 -9.64 1.98 28.36
CA VAL A 77 -8.86 0.73 28.50
C VAL A 77 -7.35 0.94 28.42
N LEU A 78 -6.89 2.06 27.86
CA LEU A 78 -5.46 2.31 27.66
C LEU A 78 -4.83 3.32 28.63
N LEU A 79 -5.62 4.15 29.29
CA LEU A 79 -5.08 5.08 30.31
C LEU A 79 -4.33 4.33 31.40
N GLY A 80 -3.11 4.81 31.72
CA GLY A 80 -2.23 4.20 32.72
C GLY A 80 -1.42 2.99 32.20
N GLN A 81 -1.68 2.50 30.98
CA GLN A 81 -0.91 1.42 30.36
C GLN A 81 0.50 1.88 29.93
N SER A 82 1.43 0.93 29.90
CA SER A 82 2.77 1.20 29.37
C SER A 82 2.76 1.32 27.84
N PRO A 83 3.28 2.41 27.25
CA PRO A 83 3.32 2.57 25.79
C PRO A 83 4.36 1.66 25.13
N PHE A 84 5.25 1.03 25.89
CA PHE A 84 6.38 0.25 25.35
C PHE A 84 6.02 -1.21 25.02
N ASN A 85 4.79 -1.64 25.32
CA ASN A 85 4.32 -2.97 24.96
C ASN A 85 3.20 -2.86 23.90
N GLN A 86 3.59 -2.65 22.66
CA GLN A 86 2.65 -2.49 21.54
C GLN A 86 1.66 -3.65 21.42
N ALA A 87 2.13 -4.89 21.62
CA ALA A 87 1.26 -6.07 21.54
C ALA A 87 0.17 -6.07 22.60
N THR A 88 0.48 -5.61 23.83
CA THR A 88 -0.53 -5.46 24.89
C THR A 88 -1.52 -4.34 24.58
N ILE A 89 -1.04 -3.20 24.09
CA ILE A 89 -1.89 -2.07 23.68
C ILE A 89 -2.90 -2.52 22.62
N ASP A 90 -2.44 -3.16 21.56
CA ASP A 90 -3.30 -3.63 20.47
C ASP A 90 -4.25 -4.75 20.92
N ALA A 91 -3.79 -5.66 21.80
CA ALA A 91 -4.63 -6.71 22.36
C ALA A 91 -5.77 -6.16 23.23
N LEU A 92 -5.51 -5.15 24.07
CA LEU A 92 -6.55 -4.49 24.89
C LEU A 92 -7.61 -3.83 24.01
N MET A 93 -7.23 -3.19 22.94
CA MET A 93 -8.18 -2.60 21.98
C MET A 93 -8.97 -3.68 21.24
N LYS A 94 -8.34 -4.80 20.86
CA LYS A 94 -9.01 -5.95 20.24
C LYS A 94 -10.04 -6.59 21.16
N GLU A 95 -9.69 -6.75 22.45
CA GLU A 95 -10.61 -7.27 23.49
C GLU A 95 -11.79 -6.33 23.72
N ALA A 96 -11.56 -5.01 23.76
CA ALA A 96 -12.61 -4.00 23.91
C ALA A 96 -13.58 -3.97 22.71
N ASP A 97 -13.08 -4.22 21.50
CA ASP A 97 -13.91 -4.38 20.31
C ASP A 97 -14.72 -5.67 20.38
N GLY A 98 -14.10 -6.81 20.65
CA GLY A 98 -14.74 -8.12 20.81
C GLY A 98 -15.24 -8.75 19.50
N THR A 99 -14.93 -8.18 18.31
CA THR A 99 -15.28 -8.74 17.01
C THR A 99 -14.01 -9.13 16.22
N GLU A 100 -14.17 -9.95 15.19
CA GLU A 100 -13.01 -10.39 14.38
C GLU A 100 -12.40 -9.26 13.56
N ASN A 101 -13.25 -8.35 13.04
CA ASN A 101 -12.88 -7.34 12.04
C ASN A 101 -13.00 -5.90 12.57
N TYR A 102 -12.95 -5.66 13.87
CA TYR A 102 -13.17 -4.34 14.49
C TYR A 102 -14.53 -3.71 14.18
N GLY A 103 -15.57 -4.54 14.09
CA GLY A 103 -16.93 -4.13 13.72
C GLY A 103 -17.61 -3.21 14.73
N LYS A 104 -17.13 -3.15 15.98
CA LYS A 104 -17.70 -2.30 17.03
C LYS A 104 -16.99 -0.95 17.14
N LEU A 105 -15.67 -0.94 17.29
CA LEU A 105 -14.90 0.29 17.49
C LEU A 105 -14.48 0.95 16.20
N GLY A 106 -14.27 0.16 15.16
CA GLY A 106 -13.73 0.58 13.87
C GLY A 106 -12.22 0.40 13.77
N ALA A 107 -11.75 -0.24 12.71
CA ALA A 107 -10.32 -0.40 12.44
C ALA A 107 -9.59 0.94 12.32
N ASN A 108 -10.25 1.98 11.81
CA ASN A 108 -9.70 3.33 11.75
C ASN A 108 -9.48 3.95 13.14
N ALA A 109 -10.36 3.73 14.10
CA ALA A 109 -10.16 4.16 15.48
C ALA A 109 -8.98 3.45 16.13
N VAL A 110 -8.95 2.12 16.01
CA VAL A 110 -7.91 1.26 16.62
C VAL A 110 -6.54 1.53 16.01
N LEU A 111 -6.43 1.55 14.69
CA LEU A 111 -5.15 1.79 14.01
C LEU A 111 -4.58 3.19 14.33
N GLY A 112 -5.43 4.21 14.36
CA GLY A 112 -5.01 5.57 14.69
C GLY A 112 -4.30 5.63 16.04
N VAL A 113 -4.85 4.97 17.06
CA VAL A 113 -4.25 4.90 18.41
C VAL A 113 -3.03 4.00 18.40
N SER A 114 -3.08 2.82 17.77
CA SER A 114 -1.95 1.90 17.65
C SER A 114 -0.69 2.59 17.10
N MET A 115 -0.83 3.35 15.99
CA MET A 115 0.26 4.11 15.39
C MET A 115 0.73 5.27 16.29
N ALA A 116 -0.19 6.02 16.90
CA ALA A 116 0.15 7.15 17.75
C ALA A 116 0.93 6.70 19.00
N VAL A 117 0.54 5.57 19.63
CA VAL A 117 1.26 4.99 20.78
C VAL A 117 2.68 4.58 20.37
N ALA A 118 2.85 3.91 19.24
CA ALA A 118 4.19 3.53 18.74
C ALA A 118 5.10 4.74 18.54
N ARG A 119 4.58 5.83 17.95
CA ARG A 119 5.32 7.09 17.79
C ARG A 119 5.67 7.73 19.13
N ALA A 120 4.72 7.81 20.04
CA ALA A 120 4.94 8.38 21.38
C ALA A 120 5.99 7.59 22.14
N ALA A 121 5.93 6.25 22.10
CA ALA A 121 6.92 5.38 22.71
C ALA A 121 8.33 5.59 22.12
N ALA A 122 8.45 5.61 20.79
CA ALA A 122 9.72 5.86 20.11
C ALA A 122 10.32 7.21 20.48
N LYS A 123 9.51 8.28 20.46
CA LYS A 123 9.94 9.64 20.80
C LYS A 123 10.36 9.80 22.26
N SER A 124 9.62 9.19 23.19
CA SER A 124 9.96 9.16 24.62
C SER A 124 11.32 8.51 24.86
N LEU A 125 11.66 7.47 24.07
CA LEU A 125 12.96 6.81 24.10
C LEU A 125 14.03 7.55 23.28
N LYS A 126 13.71 8.65 22.60
CA LYS A 126 14.57 9.38 21.67
C LYS A 126 15.13 8.50 20.55
N MET A 127 14.30 7.57 20.08
CA MET A 127 14.62 6.65 18.99
C MET A 127 13.82 7.02 17.73
N PRO A 128 14.40 6.92 16.53
CA PRO A 128 13.60 6.94 15.31
C PRO A 128 12.57 5.81 15.31
N LEU A 129 11.39 6.05 14.71
CA LEU A 129 10.29 5.09 14.74
C LEU A 129 10.67 3.73 14.12
N TYR A 130 11.37 3.74 12.97
CA TYR A 130 11.82 2.50 12.34
C TYR A 130 12.75 1.67 13.23
N ARG A 131 13.61 2.33 14.03
CA ARG A 131 14.49 1.65 15.01
C ARG A 131 13.72 1.11 16.20
N TYR A 132 12.75 1.86 16.70
CA TYR A 132 11.91 1.43 17.80
C TYR A 132 11.13 0.16 17.46
N LEU A 133 10.49 0.13 16.29
CA LEU A 133 9.66 -1.01 15.85
C LEU A 133 10.49 -2.20 15.32
N GLY A 134 11.57 -1.94 14.60
CA GLY A 134 12.36 -2.97 13.91
C GLY A 134 13.66 -3.38 14.63
N GLY A 135 14.05 -2.63 15.67
CA GLY A 135 15.29 -2.90 16.42
C GLY A 135 16.56 -2.60 15.63
N ALA A 136 17.66 -3.22 16.04
CA ALA A 136 18.98 -2.98 15.44
C ALA A 136 19.08 -3.45 13.98
N ASN A 137 18.24 -4.38 13.55
CA ASN A 137 18.24 -4.96 12.20
C ASN A 137 17.34 -4.21 11.21
N ALA A 138 16.73 -3.08 11.57
CA ALA A 138 15.95 -2.24 10.66
C ALA A 138 16.92 -1.43 9.77
N MET A 139 17.31 -2.01 8.63
CA MET A 139 18.38 -1.50 7.76
C MET A 139 18.05 -1.54 6.27
N THR A 140 17.00 -2.22 5.85
CA THR A 140 16.61 -2.33 4.45
C THR A 140 15.81 -1.12 4.02
N ILE A 141 16.39 -0.33 3.09
CA ILE A 141 15.67 0.77 2.44
C ILE A 141 14.83 0.18 1.31
N PRO A 142 13.50 0.37 1.30
CA PRO A 142 12.63 -0.32 0.36
C PRO A 142 12.80 0.20 -1.07
N THR A 143 12.79 -0.72 -2.04
CA THR A 143 12.69 -0.41 -3.47
C THR A 143 11.28 0.13 -3.75
N PRO A 144 11.13 1.35 -4.30
CA PRO A 144 9.83 1.93 -4.55
C PRO A 144 9.18 1.38 -5.83
N MET A 145 7.88 1.15 -5.78
CA MET A 145 7.02 0.88 -6.93
C MET A 145 6.17 2.13 -7.15
N LEU A 146 6.52 2.91 -8.18
CA LEU A 146 5.94 4.25 -8.40
C LEU A 146 4.84 4.20 -9.45
N ASN A 147 3.61 4.42 -9.05
CA ASN A 147 2.46 4.49 -9.95
C ASN A 147 2.51 5.75 -10.82
N ILE A 148 2.78 5.63 -12.13
CA ILE A 148 2.95 6.75 -13.05
C ILE A 148 1.86 6.88 -14.11
N ILE A 149 1.06 5.82 -14.35
CA ILE A 149 -0.19 5.87 -15.12
C ILE A 149 -1.28 5.17 -14.33
N ASN A 150 -2.41 5.85 -14.15
CA ASN A 150 -3.62 5.37 -13.50
C ASN A 150 -4.68 4.97 -14.53
N GLY A 151 -5.39 3.89 -14.23
CA GLY A 151 -6.61 3.46 -14.92
C GLY A 151 -7.63 2.92 -13.92
N GLY A 152 -8.57 2.09 -14.37
CA GLY A 152 -9.56 1.45 -13.52
C GLY A 152 -10.27 2.42 -12.57
N SER A 153 -10.43 2.02 -11.32
CA SER A 153 -11.09 2.84 -10.28
C SER A 153 -10.30 4.08 -9.87
N HIS A 154 -9.02 4.19 -10.23
CA HIS A 154 -8.15 5.33 -9.87
C HIS A 154 -8.18 6.49 -10.87
N ALA A 155 -8.87 6.33 -12.02
CA ALA A 155 -8.97 7.34 -13.06
C ALA A 155 -10.27 7.21 -13.84
N ASP A 156 -10.83 8.35 -14.27
CA ASP A 156 -11.95 8.40 -15.20
C ASP A 156 -11.39 8.42 -16.64
N ASN A 157 -10.98 7.23 -17.11
CA ASN A 157 -10.40 7.03 -18.44
C ASN A 157 -10.75 5.64 -19.01
N SER A 158 -10.21 5.30 -20.17
CA SER A 158 -10.52 4.08 -20.94
C SER A 158 -9.66 2.86 -20.58
N VAL A 159 -8.74 2.95 -19.63
CA VAL A 159 -7.79 1.88 -19.31
C VAL A 159 -8.34 1.00 -18.19
N ASP A 160 -8.33 -0.33 -18.38
CA ASP A 160 -8.93 -1.26 -17.41
C ASP A 160 -8.04 -1.53 -16.19
N PHE A 161 -6.72 -1.73 -16.40
CA PHE A 161 -5.79 -2.00 -15.29
C PHE A 161 -5.58 -0.74 -14.45
N GLN A 162 -5.58 -0.91 -13.14
CA GLN A 162 -5.67 0.20 -12.18
C GLN A 162 -4.38 1.01 -12.09
N GLU A 163 -3.20 0.35 -12.13
CA GLU A 163 -1.92 1.01 -11.96
C GLU A 163 -0.82 0.42 -12.84
N TYR A 164 -0.07 1.33 -13.46
CA TYR A 164 1.16 1.03 -14.18
C TYR A 164 2.32 1.71 -13.48
N MET A 165 3.20 0.89 -12.91
CA MET A 165 4.28 1.33 -12.06
C MET A 165 5.64 1.15 -12.70
N ILE A 166 6.58 2.04 -12.36
CA ILE A 166 8.01 1.85 -12.61
C ILE A 166 8.72 1.47 -11.31
N VAL A 167 9.76 0.63 -11.45
CA VAL A 167 10.54 0.11 -10.32
C VAL A 167 12.02 0.33 -10.60
N PRO A 168 12.74 1.18 -9.84
CA PRO A 168 14.16 1.46 -10.05
C PRO A 168 15.04 0.32 -9.49
N VAL A 169 15.24 -0.72 -10.29
CA VAL A 169 15.90 -1.97 -9.90
C VAL A 169 17.42 -1.95 -10.04
N GLY A 170 17.98 -1.07 -10.87
CA GLY A 170 19.41 -1.09 -11.23
C GLY A 170 20.20 0.08 -10.65
N PHE A 171 19.95 0.47 -9.40
CA PHE A 171 20.63 1.55 -8.69
C PHE A 171 21.27 1.03 -7.41
N GLU A 172 22.29 1.73 -6.93
CA GLU A 172 23.02 1.34 -5.71
C GLU A 172 22.33 1.83 -4.43
N ASP A 173 21.54 2.92 -4.53
CA ASP A 173 20.85 3.55 -3.42
C ASP A 173 19.45 4.03 -3.82
N PHE A 174 18.66 4.33 -2.81
CA PHE A 174 17.28 4.79 -2.96
C PHE A 174 17.21 6.18 -3.61
N ALA A 175 18.09 7.10 -3.22
CA ALA A 175 18.08 8.48 -3.71
C ALA A 175 18.27 8.53 -5.24
N GLU A 176 19.23 7.77 -5.78
CA GLU A 176 19.46 7.69 -7.23
C GLU A 176 18.32 6.97 -7.96
N GLY A 177 17.75 5.91 -7.36
CA GLY A 177 16.57 5.25 -7.88
C GLY A 177 15.35 6.19 -7.95
N LEU A 178 15.12 6.97 -6.92
CA LEU A 178 14.02 7.95 -6.86
C LEU A 178 14.24 9.09 -7.86
N ARG A 179 15.49 9.62 -8.00
CA ARG A 179 15.84 10.62 -9.00
C ARG A 179 15.53 10.14 -10.42
N ALA A 180 16.02 8.95 -10.76
CA ALA A 180 15.77 8.36 -12.08
C ALA A 180 14.27 8.19 -12.35
N SER A 181 13.52 7.73 -11.36
CA SER A 181 12.06 7.58 -11.47
C SER A 181 11.36 8.92 -11.71
N SER A 182 11.80 9.99 -11.05
CA SER A 182 11.28 11.34 -11.28
C SER A 182 11.58 11.85 -12.69
N GLU A 183 12.78 11.58 -13.22
CA GLU A 183 13.15 11.96 -14.59
C GLU A 183 12.32 11.21 -15.64
N VAL A 184 12.05 9.90 -15.43
CA VAL A 184 11.13 9.12 -16.27
C VAL A 184 9.71 9.68 -16.20
N TYR A 185 9.21 10.01 -15.00
CA TYR A 185 7.88 10.60 -14.82
C TYR A 185 7.72 11.92 -15.58
N HIS A 186 8.71 12.82 -15.52
CA HIS A 186 8.67 14.08 -16.27
C HIS A 186 8.80 13.88 -17.78
N THR A 187 9.59 12.89 -18.23
CA THR A 187 9.71 12.52 -19.63
C THR A 187 8.38 11.96 -20.15
N LEU A 188 7.72 11.09 -19.39
CA LEU A 188 6.36 10.58 -19.69
C LEU A 188 5.37 11.71 -19.89
N LYS A 189 5.37 12.72 -18.99
CA LYS A 189 4.53 13.91 -19.12
C LYS A 189 4.75 14.63 -20.47
N GLY A 190 6.01 14.72 -20.89
CA GLY A 190 6.39 15.31 -22.18
C GLY A 190 5.83 14.52 -23.38
N ILE A 191 5.93 13.19 -23.34
CA ILE A 191 5.41 12.28 -24.38
C ILE A 191 3.89 12.39 -24.47
N LEU A 192 3.19 12.29 -23.33
CA LEU A 192 1.72 12.40 -23.29
C LEU A 192 1.24 13.74 -23.89
N LYS A 193 1.89 14.85 -23.53
CA LYS A 193 1.57 16.17 -24.12
C LYS A 193 1.82 16.24 -25.62
N ALA A 194 2.93 15.70 -26.10
CA ALA A 194 3.27 15.69 -27.53
C ALA A 194 2.23 14.91 -28.34
N ASN A 195 1.70 13.83 -27.78
CA ASN A 195 0.66 12.99 -28.37
C ASN A 195 -0.78 13.52 -28.10
N LYS A 196 -0.90 14.71 -27.46
CA LYS A 196 -2.19 15.36 -27.12
C LYS A 196 -3.05 14.58 -26.12
N HIS A 197 -2.44 13.69 -25.32
CA HIS A 197 -3.12 13.04 -24.21
C HIS A 197 -3.27 13.96 -23.01
N ASN A 198 -4.27 13.66 -22.19
CA ASN A 198 -4.48 14.32 -20.91
C ASN A 198 -3.32 14.03 -19.96
N THR A 199 -2.86 15.06 -19.23
CA THR A 199 -1.84 14.94 -18.16
C THR A 199 -2.37 15.35 -16.80
N ALA A 200 -3.70 15.27 -16.59
CA ALA A 200 -4.27 15.34 -15.26
C ALA A 200 -3.83 14.13 -14.43
N LEU A 201 -3.82 14.31 -13.11
CA LEU A 201 -3.35 13.29 -12.18
C LEU A 201 -4.54 12.52 -11.61
N GLY A 202 -4.39 11.21 -11.52
CA GLY A 202 -5.25 10.36 -10.71
C GLY A 202 -5.01 10.53 -9.21
N ASP A 203 -5.72 9.75 -8.42
CA ASP A 203 -5.68 9.83 -6.94
C ASP A 203 -4.29 9.61 -6.35
N GLU A 204 -3.45 8.84 -7.03
CA GLU A 204 -2.13 8.46 -6.56
C GLU A 204 -0.97 9.22 -7.22
N GLY A 205 -1.29 10.23 -8.03
CA GLY A 205 -0.31 11.11 -8.67
C GLY A 205 0.22 10.64 -10.01
N GLY A 206 -0.19 9.47 -10.51
CA GLY A 206 0.02 9.02 -11.89
C GLY A 206 -0.85 9.80 -12.87
N PHE A 207 -0.44 9.85 -14.17
CA PHE A 207 -1.26 10.46 -15.22
C PHE A 207 -2.46 9.58 -15.55
N ALA A 208 -3.53 10.17 -16.03
CA ALA A 208 -4.78 9.49 -16.38
C ALA A 208 -5.16 9.75 -17.85
N PRO A 209 -4.36 9.28 -18.83
CA PRO A 209 -4.68 9.44 -20.25
C PRO A 209 -5.75 8.46 -20.71
N ASP A 210 -6.55 8.83 -21.73
CA ASP A 210 -7.34 7.87 -22.49
C ASP A 210 -6.44 7.14 -23.49
N LEU A 211 -6.39 5.81 -23.40
CA LEU A 211 -5.58 4.95 -24.24
C LEU A 211 -6.43 3.79 -24.78
N SER A 212 -5.95 3.14 -25.86
CA SER A 212 -6.75 2.24 -26.68
C SER A 212 -6.71 0.77 -26.24
N SER A 213 -5.81 0.42 -25.30
CA SER A 213 -5.64 -0.94 -24.79
C SER A 213 -4.89 -0.93 -23.46
N ASN A 214 -4.86 -2.09 -22.78
CA ASN A 214 -4.06 -2.26 -21.56
C ASN A 214 -2.56 -2.41 -21.84
N GLU A 215 -2.16 -2.68 -23.07
CA GLU A 215 -0.74 -2.76 -23.48
C GLU A 215 -0.15 -1.37 -23.81
N GLU A 216 -0.95 -0.42 -24.32
CA GLU A 216 -0.47 0.90 -24.73
C GLU A 216 0.19 1.71 -23.59
N PRO A 217 -0.31 1.74 -22.34
CA PRO A 217 0.40 2.36 -21.23
C PRO A 217 1.82 1.82 -21.03
N ILE A 218 2.00 0.50 -21.18
CA ILE A 218 3.30 -0.15 -21.03
C ILE A 218 4.26 0.34 -22.13
N GLN A 219 3.79 0.42 -23.39
CA GLN A 219 4.58 0.91 -24.52
C GLN A 219 5.03 2.35 -24.32
N ILE A 220 4.14 3.23 -23.85
CA ILE A 220 4.46 4.64 -23.57
C ILE A 220 5.46 4.76 -22.40
N ILE A 221 5.34 3.93 -21.37
CA ILE A 221 6.30 3.88 -20.27
C ILE A 221 7.68 3.41 -20.77
N MET A 222 7.74 2.40 -21.62
CA MET A 222 9.00 1.94 -22.22
C MET A 222 9.67 3.08 -23.01
N GLU A 223 8.91 3.80 -23.82
CA GLU A 223 9.41 4.98 -24.56
C GLU A 223 9.92 6.05 -23.57
N ALA A 224 9.21 6.29 -22.45
CA ALA A 224 9.61 7.28 -21.46
C ALA A 224 10.93 6.89 -20.77
N ILE A 225 11.11 5.61 -20.43
CA ILE A 225 12.35 5.10 -19.82
C ILE A 225 13.53 5.33 -20.76
N GLU A 226 13.40 4.94 -22.03
CA GLU A 226 14.45 5.07 -23.04
C GLU A 226 14.78 6.54 -23.35
N LYS A 227 13.77 7.40 -23.50
CA LYS A 227 13.95 8.84 -23.74
C LYS A 227 14.56 9.59 -22.55
N ALA A 228 14.31 9.12 -21.33
CA ALA A 228 14.96 9.62 -20.12
C ALA A 228 16.44 9.17 -20.01
N GLY A 229 16.91 8.30 -20.90
CA GLY A 229 18.29 7.81 -20.94
C GLY A 229 18.55 6.57 -20.09
N TYR A 230 17.51 5.89 -19.62
CA TYR A 230 17.62 4.68 -18.82
C TYR A 230 17.38 3.40 -19.65
N LYS A 231 17.86 2.27 -19.12
CA LYS A 231 17.69 0.96 -19.76
C LYS A 231 16.55 0.20 -19.10
N ALA A 232 15.47 -0.02 -19.86
CA ALA A 232 14.34 -0.83 -19.40
C ALA A 232 14.79 -2.26 -19.07
N GLY A 233 14.25 -2.81 -17.99
CA GLY A 233 14.57 -4.12 -17.45
C GLY A 233 15.90 -4.24 -16.72
N LYS A 234 16.83 -3.27 -16.93
CA LYS A 234 18.13 -3.25 -16.25
C LYS A 234 18.22 -2.22 -15.14
N GLN A 235 17.73 -1.01 -15.41
CA GLN A 235 17.72 0.10 -14.46
C GLN A 235 16.31 0.37 -13.94
N ILE A 236 15.34 0.40 -14.85
CA ILE A 236 13.93 0.59 -14.52
C ILE A 236 13.13 -0.61 -15.06
N ALA A 237 12.43 -1.31 -14.20
CA ALA A 237 11.48 -2.35 -14.54
C ALA A 237 10.04 -1.83 -14.44
N ILE A 238 9.08 -2.66 -14.82
CA ILE A 238 7.64 -2.36 -14.79
C ILE A 238 6.95 -3.26 -13.78
N ALA A 239 5.96 -2.71 -13.06
CA ALA A 239 5.02 -3.49 -12.27
C ALA A 239 3.58 -3.04 -12.58
N LEU A 240 2.64 -3.96 -12.41
CA LEU A 240 1.22 -3.73 -12.65
C LEU A 240 0.42 -4.00 -11.39
N ASP A 241 -0.62 -3.20 -11.16
CA ASP A 241 -1.75 -3.54 -10.32
C ASP A 241 -3.00 -3.57 -11.20
N VAL A 242 -3.56 -4.77 -11.34
CA VAL A 242 -4.71 -4.97 -12.23
C VAL A 242 -6.01 -4.66 -11.50
N ALA A 243 -6.08 -4.92 -10.20
CA ALA A 243 -7.29 -4.87 -9.39
C ALA A 243 -8.45 -5.62 -10.07
N ALA A 244 -8.19 -6.89 -10.46
CA ALA A 244 -9.07 -7.64 -11.36
C ALA A 244 -10.47 -7.89 -10.78
N SER A 245 -10.69 -7.69 -9.49
CA SER A 245 -12.02 -7.69 -8.88
C SER A 245 -12.94 -6.61 -9.47
N GLU A 246 -12.38 -5.48 -9.89
CA GLU A 246 -13.13 -4.34 -10.47
C GLU A 246 -13.54 -4.57 -11.94
N ILE A 247 -12.88 -5.49 -12.64
CA ILE A 247 -13.16 -5.84 -14.04
C ILE A 247 -13.86 -7.20 -14.19
N LEU A 248 -14.38 -7.76 -13.09
CA LEU A 248 -15.17 -8.99 -13.14
C LEU A 248 -16.41 -8.77 -14.00
N SER A 249 -16.71 -9.72 -14.91
CA SER A 249 -17.91 -9.64 -15.75
C SER A 249 -19.21 -9.72 -14.92
N GLU A 250 -20.30 -9.16 -15.42
CA GLU A 250 -21.58 -9.11 -14.71
C GLU A 250 -22.11 -10.49 -14.29
N ASP A 251 -21.80 -11.53 -15.07
CA ASP A 251 -22.17 -12.92 -14.75
C ASP A 251 -21.20 -13.63 -13.81
N GLY A 252 -20.12 -12.94 -13.39
CA GLY A 252 -19.10 -13.44 -12.47
C GLY A 252 -18.23 -14.57 -13.02
N LYS A 253 -18.22 -14.83 -14.34
CA LYS A 253 -17.55 -15.99 -14.94
C LYS A 253 -16.28 -15.66 -15.73
N GLY A 254 -15.93 -14.38 -15.82
CA GLY A 254 -14.77 -13.92 -16.56
C GLY A 254 -14.45 -12.48 -16.24
N TYR A 255 -13.54 -11.90 -17.00
CA TYR A 255 -13.04 -10.55 -16.83
C TYR A 255 -13.34 -9.73 -18.06
N ARG A 256 -13.94 -8.56 -17.88
CA ARG A 256 -14.31 -7.66 -18.95
C ARG A 256 -13.22 -6.62 -19.17
N LEU A 257 -12.53 -6.71 -20.31
CA LEU A 257 -11.57 -5.72 -20.77
C LEU A 257 -12.30 -4.74 -21.69
N GLU A 258 -12.79 -3.63 -21.11
CA GLU A 258 -13.62 -2.64 -21.83
C GLU A 258 -12.80 -1.94 -22.92
N SER A 259 -11.55 -1.56 -22.62
CA SER A 259 -10.62 -0.93 -23.56
C SER A 259 -10.38 -1.76 -24.82
N GLU A 260 -10.51 -3.08 -24.72
CA GLU A 260 -10.27 -4.05 -25.80
C GLU A 260 -11.56 -4.67 -26.32
N ASN A 261 -12.73 -4.28 -25.75
CA ASN A 261 -14.05 -4.77 -26.09
C ASN A 261 -14.18 -6.32 -26.10
N ARG A 262 -13.58 -6.99 -25.12
CA ARG A 262 -13.63 -8.45 -24.98
C ARG A 262 -13.82 -8.89 -23.53
N THR A 263 -14.40 -10.08 -23.37
CA THR A 263 -14.45 -10.78 -22.07
C THR A 263 -13.59 -12.04 -22.16
N VAL A 264 -12.80 -12.29 -21.14
CA VAL A 264 -11.84 -13.39 -21.08
C VAL A 264 -12.07 -14.22 -19.82
N THR A 265 -11.73 -15.50 -19.88
CA THR A 265 -11.70 -16.40 -18.72
C THR A 265 -10.44 -16.13 -17.87
N SER A 266 -10.39 -16.68 -16.65
CA SER A 266 -9.19 -16.62 -15.80
C SER A 266 -7.96 -17.16 -16.53
N ALA A 267 -8.07 -18.27 -17.24
CA ALA A 267 -6.95 -18.86 -17.96
C ALA A 267 -6.48 -17.99 -19.12
N GLU A 268 -7.37 -17.39 -19.88
CA GLU A 268 -7.05 -16.46 -20.97
C GLU A 268 -6.42 -15.15 -20.44
N LEU A 269 -6.88 -14.67 -19.28
CA LEU A 269 -6.27 -13.49 -18.65
C LEU A 269 -4.85 -13.79 -18.15
N VAL A 270 -4.62 -14.96 -17.56
CA VAL A 270 -3.28 -15.41 -17.18
C VAL A 270 -2.37 -15.55 -18.41
N ASP A 271 -2.87 -16.10 -19.53
CA ASP A 271 -2.11 -16.19 -20.77
C ASP A 271 -1.77 -14.79 -21.33
N TYR A 272 -2.67 -13.82 -21.19
CA TYR A 272 -2.39 -12.44 -21.53
C TYR A 272 -1.23 -11.85 -20.70
N TYR A 273 -1.18 -12.15 -19.39
CA TYR A 273 -0.04 -11.74 -18.56
C TYR A 273 1.26 -12.42 -18.96
N VAL A 274 1.22 -13.70 -19.34
CA VAL A 274 2.39 -14.41 -19.87
C VAL A 274 2.93 -13.69 -21.10
N ASP A 275 2.06 -13.36 -22.07
CA ASP A 275 2.44 -12.64 -23.29
C ASP A 275 3.02 -11.26 -22.99
N LEU A 276 2.46 -10.52 -22.02
CA LEU A 276 3.01 -9.22 -21.61
C LEU A 276 4.40 -9.36 -20.96
N CYS A 277 4.59 -10.35 -20.09
CA CYS A 277 5.86 -10.62 -19.43
C CYS A 277 6.96 -11.10 -20.41
N GLU A 278 6.58 -11.74 -21.51
CA GLU A 278 7.54 -12.11 -22.58
C GLU A 278 8.00 -10.91 -23.40
N LYS A 279 7.14 -9.89 -23.58
CA LYS A 279 7.42 -8.69 -24.37
C LYS A 279 8.10 -7.57 -23.58
N TYR A 280 7.75 -7.43 -22.31
CA TYR A 280 8.12 -6.29 -21.46
C TYR A 280 8.80 -6.72 -20.17
N PRO A 281 9.67 -5.89 -19.59
CA PRO A 281 10.38 -6.20 -18.34
C PRO A 281 9.48 -6.03 -17.11
N ILE A 282 8.37 -6.78 -17.08
CA ILE A 282 7.45 -6.81 -15.95
C ILE A 282 8.04 -7.71 -14.87
N VAL A 283 8.18 -7.17 -13.65
CA VAL A 283 8.74 -7.89 -12.49
C VAL A 283 7.71 -8.22 -11.42
N SER A 284 6.52 -7.61 -11.51
CA SER A 284 5.46 -7.81 -10.50
C SER A 284 4.09 -7.56 -11.10
N ILE A 285 3.12 -8.41 -10.74
CA ILE A 285 1.68 -8.22 -11.01
C ILE A 285 0.92 -8.41 -9.69
N GLU A 286 0.17 -7.38 -9.33
CA GLU A 286 -0.71 -7.35 -8.17
C GLU A 286 -2.15 -7.59 -8.58
N ASP A 287 -2.87 -8.40 -7.78
CA ASP A 287 -4.28 -8.73 -7.94
C ASP A 287 -4.72 -8.96 -9.39
N GLY A 288 -3.93 -9.82 -10.08
CA GLY A 288 -4.16 -10.18 -11.47
C GLY A 288 -5.46 -10.95 -11.70
N LEU A 289 -6.14 -11.39 -10.64
CA LEU A 289 -7.41 -12.10 -10.67
C LEU A 289 -8.29 -11.64 -9.50
N ASN A 290 -9.59 -11.96 -9.57
CA ASN A 290 -10.55 -11.63 -8.52
C ASN A 290 -10.17 -12.29 -7.18
N GLU A 291 -10.41 -11.60 -6.06
CA GLU A 291 -10.07 -12.04 -4.69
C GLU A 291 -10.66 -13.41 -4.29
N ASP A 292 -11.70 -13.88 -4.98
CA ASP A 292 -12.33 -15.18 -4.77
C ASP A 292 -11.86 -16.25 -5.78
N ASP A 293 -11.07 -15.89 -6.82
CA ASP A 293 -10.57 -16.78 -7.87
C ASP A 293 -9.23 -17.45 -7.49
N TRP A 294 -9.26 -18.24 -6.45
CA TRP A 294 -8.07 -18.91 -5.90
C TRP A 294 -7.45 -19.94 -6.86
N ASP A 295 -8.27 -20.61 -7.67
CA ASP A 295 -7.79 -21.56 -8.69
C ASP A 295 -7.08 -20.82 -9.83
N GLY A 296 -7.59 -19.65 -10.23
CA GLY A 296 -6.93 -18.78 -11.19
C GLY A 296 -5.59 -18.25 -10.66
N PHE A 297 -5.53 -17.76 -9.41
CA PHE A 297 -4.26 -17.36 -8.77
C PHE A 297 -3.26 -18.51 -8.71
N LYS A 298 -3.72 -19.74 -8.45
CA LYS A 298 -2.85 -20.91 -8.48
C LYS A 298 -2.27 -21.14 -9.88
N LEU A 299 -3.11 -21.09 -10.91
CA LEU A 299 -2.67 -21.21 -12.31
C LEU A 299 -1.65 -20.12 -12.67
N MET A 300 -1.91 -18.87 -12.25
CA MET A 300 -1.00 -17.76 -12.47
C MET A 300 0.35 -17.99 -11.76
N THR A 301 0.32 -18.50 -10.52
CA THR A 301 1.53 -18.82 -9.75
C THR A 301 2.34 -19.94 -10.43
N GLU A 302 1.67 -20.97 -10.94
CA GLU A 302 2.33 -22.07 -11.66
C GLU A 302 3.00 -21.61 -12.97
N LYS A 303 2.40 -20.64 -13.70
CA LYS A 303 2.93 -20.13 -14.98
C LYS A 303 4.01 -19.04 -14.82
N LEU A 304 3.88 -18.19 -13.84
CA LEU A 304 4.66 -16.96 -13.71
C LEU A 304 5.46 -16.85 -12.40
N GLY A 305 5.13 -17.62 -11.36
CA GLY A 305 5.69 -17.44 -10.02
C GLY A 305 7.20 -17.60 -9.90
N ASP A 306 7.83 -18.38 -10.80
CA ASP A 306 9.30 -18.53 -10.88
C ASP A 306 9.97 -17.38 -11.66
N LYS A 307 9.20 -16.47 -12.28
CA LYS A 307 9.72 -15.42 -13.16
C LYS A 307 9.46 -14.02 -12.64
N ILE A 308 8.31 -13.82 -11.98
CA ILE A 308 7.87 -12.53 -11.47
C ILE A 308 7.25 -12.66 -10.09
N GLN A 309 7.15 -11.54 -9.42
CA GLN A 309 6.39 -11.39 -8.18
C GLN A 309 4.87 -11.36 -8.48
N ILE A 310 4.11 -12.20 -7.78
CA ILE A 310 2.64 -12.22 -7.80
C ILE A 310 2.17 -11.76 -6.43
N VAL A 311 1.60 -10.57 -6.39
CA VAL A 311 1.20 -9.90 -5.15
C VAL A 311 -0.29 -10.10 -4.91
N GLY A 312 -0.66 -10.57 -3.72
CA GLY A 312 -2.04 -10.54 -3.25
C GLY A 312 -2.31 -9.32 -2.37
N ASP A 313 -3.21 -8.44 -2.82
CA ASP A 313 -3.77 -7.33 -2.05
C ASP A 313 -5.14 -7.72 -1.49
N ASP A 314 -6.22 -7.58 -2.25
CA ASP A 314 -7.58 -7.99 -1.84
C ASP A 314 -7.66 -9.49 -1.59
N LEU A 315 -6.81 -10.28 -2.25
CA LEU A 315 -6.67 -11.72 -2.02
C LEU A 315 -6.34 -12.03 -0.55
N PHE A 316 -5.47 -11.27 0.09
CA PHE A 316 -4.94 -11.56 1.45
C PHE A 316 -5.33 -10.54 2.52
N VAL A 317 -5.69 -9.32 2.12
CA VAL A 317 -6.11 -8.18 2.98
C VAL A 317 -5.24 -8.00 4.23
N THR A 318 -3.93 -8.18 4.10
CA THR A 318 -2.96 -8.12 5.23
C THR A 318 -3.32 -9.09 6.39
N ASN A 319 -4.13 -10.11 6.14
CA ASN A 319 -4.65 -11.03 7.16
C ASN A 319 -3.78 -12.28 7.27
N VAL A 320 -3.23 -12.52 8.47
CA VAL A 320 -2.33 -13.65 8.77
C VAL A 320 -2.95 -15.02 8.48
N ASN A 321 -4.26 -15.18 8.74
CA ASN A 321 -4.94 -16.48 8.54
C ASN A 321 -5.19 -16.75 7.06
N ILE A 322 -5.62 -15.73 6.30
CA ILE A 322 -5.86 -15.83 4.86
C ILE A 322 -4.52 -16.06 4.13
N LEU A 323 -3.48 -15.31 4.52
CA LEU A 323 -2.12 -15.54 3.97
C LEU A 323 -1.63 -16.96 4.25
N ASN A 324 -1.82 -17.48 5.47
CA ASN A 324 -1.44 -18.84 5.81
C ASN A 324 -2.16 -19.89 4.94
N GLU A 325 -3.42 -19.65 4.63
CA GLU A 325 -4.17 -20.50 3.69
C GLU A 325 -3.57 -20.44 2.28
N GLY A 326 -3.24 -19.24 1.77
CA GLY A 326 -2.60 -19.05 0.47
C GLY A 326 -1.25 -19.76 0.38
N ILE A 327 -0.40 -19.61 1.40
CA ILE A 327 0.89 -20.28 1.51
C ILE A 327 0.71 -21.81 1.41
N ASN A 328 -0.21 -22.38 2.19
CA ASN A 328 -0.46 -23.83 2.18
C ASN A 328 -0.98 -24.36 0.84
N LYS A 329 -1.65 -23.51 0.05
CA LYS A 329 -2.15 -23.85 -1.28
C LYS A 329 -1.14 -23.54 -2.41
N GLY A 330 -0.02 -22.88 -2.11
CA GLY A 330 0.98 -22.45 -3.10
C GLY A 330 0.43 -21.41 -4.05
N ILE A 331 -0.22 -20.37 -3.51
CA ILE A 331 -0.90 -19.29 -4.23
C ILE A 331 -0.15 -17.99 -3.99
N ALA A 332 0.22 -17.28 -5.07
CA ALA A 332 1.05 -16.07 -5.04
C ALA A 332 2.47 -16.35 -4.49
N ASN A 333 3.31 -15.33 -4.37
CA ASN A 333 4.64 -15.37 -3.75
C ASN A 333 4.98 -14.06 -3.05
N SER A 334 3.99 -13.14 -2.96
CA SER A 334 4.13 -11.84 -2.32
C SER A 334 2.79 -11.39 -1.75
N ILE A 335 2.85 -10.48 -0.79
CA ILE A 335 1.68 -9.86 -0.17
C ILE A 335 1.83 -8.33 -0.11
N LEU A 336 0.75 -7.62 -0.43
CA LEU A 336 0.64 -6.20 -0.14
C LEU A 336 0.28 -5.99 1.33
N ILE A 337 0.93 -5.03 1.97
CA ILE A 337 0.79 -4.76 3.40
C ILE A 337 0.16 -3.39 3.60
N LYS A 338 -1.09 -3.38 4.00
CA LYS A 338 -1.88 -2.19 4.32
C LYS A 338 -2.36 -2.26 5.77
N PRO A 339 -1.72 -1.56 6.73
CA PRO A 339 -2.07 -1.68 8.15
C PRO A 339 -3.56 -1.45 8.46
N ASN A 340 -4.25 -0.61 7.67
CA ASN A 340 -5.67 -0.35 7.88
C ASN A 340 -6.60 -1.48 7.42
N GLN A 341 -6.12 -2.43 6.58
CA GLN A 341 -6.90 -3.62 6.21
C GLN A 341 -7.05 -4.61 7.37
N ILE A 342 -6.13 -4.56 8.35
CA ILE A 342 -6.14 -5.47 9.50
C ILE A 342 -6.40 -4.75 10.84
N GLY A 343 -6.04 -3.46 10.95
CA GLY A 343 -6.48 -2.56 12.01
C GLY A 343 -5.48 -2.33 13.15
N SER A 344 -4.33 -3.00 13.21
CA SER A 344 -3.30 -2.73 14.23
C SER A 344 -1.88 -2.98 13.73
N ILE A 345 -0.89 -2.32 14.37
CA ILE A 345 0.53 -2.55 14.10
C ILE A 345 0.93 -4.00 14.40
N SER A 346 0.48 -4.55 15.53
CA SER A 346 0.87 -5.89 15.95
C SER A 346 0.36 -6.97 15.00
N GLU A 347 -0.87 -6.88 14.51
CA GLU A 347 -1.42 -7.83 13.53
C GLU A 347 -0.70 -7.69 12.18
N THR A 348 -0.38 -6.46 11.75
CA THR A 348 0.43 -6.21 10.56
C THR A 348 1.82 -6.87 10.67
N MET A 349 2.50 -6.70 11.81
CA MET A 349 3.81 -7.32 12.06
C MET A 349 3.74 -8.85 12.03
N LEU A 350 2.67 -9.46 12.55
CA LEU A 350 2.46 -10.91 12.50
C LEU A 350 2.34 -11.40 11.06
N THR A 351 1.59 -10.69 10.21
CA THR A 351 1.41 -11.03 8.79
C THR A 351 2.72 -10.94 8.02
N VAL A 352 3.46 -9.82 8.17
CA VAL A 352 4.78 -9.66 7.52
C VAL A 352 5.75 -10.77 7.96
N ARG A 353 5.77 -11.08 9.26
CA ARG A 353 6.62 -12.14 9.80
C ARG A 353 6.28 -13.52 9.24
N LEU A 354 4.98 -13.82 9.06
CA LEU A 354 4.54 -15.08 8.44
C LEU A 354 4.98 -15.14 6.98
N ALA A 355 4.76 -14.07 6.20
CA ALA A 355 5.17 -13.96 4.81
C ALA A 355 6.66 -14.23 4.64
N GLN A 356 7.51 -13.47 5.32
CA GLN A 356 8.97 -13.57 5.22
C GLN A 356 9.51 -14.96 5.63
N ARG A 357 8.92 -15.61 6.65
CA ARG A 357 9.32 -16.96 7.08
C ARG A 357 8.98 -18.04 6.08
N ASN A 358 8.06 -17.78 5.15
CA ASN A 358 7.65 -18.71 4.12
C ASN A 358 8.14 -18.31 2.72
N GLY A 359 9.11 -17.38 2.62
CA GLY A 359 9.70 -16.95 1.36
C GLY A 359 8.83 -16.01 0.53
N TYR A 360 7.74 -15.48 1.08
CA TYR A 360 6.94 -14.43 0.43
C TYR A 360 7.60 -13.08 0.64
N THR A 361 7.67 -12.28 -0.42
CA THR A 361 8.04 -10.87 -0.31
C THR A 361 6.88 -10.04 0.24
N CYS A 362 7.20 -8.86 0.76
CA CYS A 362 6.22 -7.93 1.31
C CYS A 362 6.36 -6.57 0.64
N VAL A 363 5.26 -5.98 0.22
CA VAL A 363 5.21 -4.63 -0.32
C VAL A 363 4.42 -3.76 0.66
N MET A 364 5.08 -2.86 1.39
CA MET A 364 4.38 -1.88 2.23
C MET A 364 3.62 -0.90 1.34
N SER A 365 2.35 -0.65 1.63
CA SER A 365 1.49 0.11 0.73
C SER A 365 0.75 1.24 1.42
N HIS A 366 0.55 2.33 0.66
CA HIS A 366 -0.39 3.40 0.93
C HIS A 366 -1.83 2.98 0.61
N ARG A 367 -2.77 3.93 0.73
CA ARG A 367 -4.13 3.81 0.18
C ARG A 367 -4.39 4.98 -0.79
N SER A 368 -5.47 4.90 -1.56
CA SER A 368 -5.89 5.99 -2.46
C SER A 368 -6.23 7.28 -1.71
N GLY A 369 -6.89 7.20 -0.56
CA GLY A 369 -7.08 8.32 0.38
C GLY A 369 -5.98 8.37 1.43
N GLU A 370 -5.02 9.27 1.26
CA GLU A 370 -3.84 9.42 2.10
C GLU A 370 -3.81 10.79 2.79
N SER A 371 -2.81 10.95 3.64
CA SER A 371 -2.44 12.22 4.27
C SER A 371 -0.92 12.39 4.21
N GLU A 372 -0.41 13.52 4.72
CA GLU A 372 1.03 13.76 4.84
C GLU A 372 1.71 12.87 5.90
N ASP A 373 0.96 12.01 6.59
CA ASP A 373 1.49 11.04 7.55
C ASP A 373 2.41 10.04 6.85
N ALA A 374 3.68 9.98 7.28
CA ALA A 374 4.71 9.14 6.68
C ALA A 374 4.98 7.84 7.46
N PHE A 375 4.05 7.39 8.33
CA PHE A 375 4.23 6.20 9.17
C PHE A 375 4.71 4.99 8.39
N ILE A 376 4.10 4.73 7.22
CA ILE A 376 4.43 3.54 6.41
C ILE A 376 5.88 3.54 5.87
N ALA A 377 6.53 4.70 5.73
CA ALA A 377 7.93 4.76 5.34
C ALA A 377 8.84 4.19 6.44
N ASP A 378 8.69 4.67 7.68
CA ASP A 378 9.38 4.09 8.83
C ASP A 378 9.03 2.62 9.04
N PHE A 379 7.76 2.24 8.83
CA PHE A 379 7.28 0.88 9.05
C PHE A 379 7.82 -0.10 8.01
N ALA A 380 7.95 0.29 6.75
CA ALA A 380 8.59 -0.51 5.70
C ALA A 380 10.04 -0.85 6.05
N VAL A 381 10.80 0.14 6.56
CA VAL A 381 12.18 -0.05 7.01
C VAL A 381 12.24 -0.88 8.30
N ALA A 382 11.35 -0.62 9.26
CA ALA A 382 11.26 -1.37 10.51
C ALA A 382 11.10 -2.88 10.29
N LEU A 383 10.25 -3.25 9.32
CA LEU A 383 9.93 -4.65 9.03
C LEU A 383 10.82 -5.26 7.94
N ASN A 384 11.79 -4.51 7.42
CA ASN A 384 12.62 -4.92 6.28
C ASN A 384 11.75 -5.49 5.14
N CYS A 385 10.67 -4.80 4.78
CA CYS A 385 9.78 -5.24 3.72
C CYS A 385 10.48 -5.33 2.36
N GLY A 386 11.52 -4.51 2.16
CA GLY A 386 12.30 -4.45 0.93
C GLY A 386 11.61 -3.73 -0.22
N GLN A 387 10.31 -3.45 -0.11
CA GLN A 387 9.51 -2.75 -1.12
C GLN A 387 8.49 -1.82 -0.50
N ILE A 388 8.16 -0.74 -1.22
CA ILE A 388 7.09 0.19 -0.87
C ILE A 388 6.33 0.64 -2.12
N LYS A 389 5.00 0.62 -2.07
CA LYS A 389 4.08 1.16 -3.06
C LYS A 389 3.39 2.37 -2.44
N THR A 390 3.75 3.58 -2.86
CA THR A 390 3.21 4.81 -2.25
C THR A 390 2.95 5.92 -3.26
N GLY A 391 2.48 5.55 -4.45
CA GLY A 391 2.09 6.46 -5.52
C GLY A 391 3.24 6.99 -6.34
N SER A 392 2.99 8.09 -7.04
CA SER A 392 3.96 8.74 -7.93
C SER A 392 4.86 9.75 -7.19
N THR A 393 5.80 10.37 -7.93
CA THR A 393 6.59 11.52 -7.48
C THR A 393 5.83 12.84 -7.50
N ALA A 394 4.50 12.79 -7.48
CA ALA A 394 3.59 13.93 -7.45
C ALA A 394 2.57 13.78 -6.33
N ARG A 395 1.99 14.91 -5.88
CA ARG A 395 1.07 15.05 -4.73
C ARG A 395 1.81 14.93 -3.38
N GLY A 396 1.57 15.90 -2.49
CA GLY A 396 2.30 16.04 -1.22
C GLY A 396 2.21 14.83 -0.29
N GLU A 397 1.04 14.20 -0.23
CA GLU A 397 0.79 13.00 0.58
C GLU A 397 1.57 11.75 0.10
N ARG A 398 2.01 11.73 -1.17
CA ARG A 398 2.88 10.67 -1.71
C ARG A 398 4.35 11.00 -1.48
N THR A 399 4.76 12.20 -1.86
CA THR A 399 6.15 12.65 -1.70
C THR A 399 6.59 12.74 -0.24
N ALA A 400 5.68 12.93 0.71
CA ALA A 400 5.99 12.87 2.15
C ALA A 400 6.66 11.55 2.55
N LYS A 401 6.20 10.40 2.02
CA LYS A 401 6.78 9.08 2.29
C LYS A 401 8.16 8.92 1.65
N TYR A 402 8.32 9.38 0.40
CA TYR A 402 9.63 9.35 -0.29
C TYR A 402 10.65 10.25 0.40
N ASN A 403 10.26 11.46 0.80
CA ASN A 403 11.12 12.37 1.54
C ASN A 403 11.55 11.76 2.89
N ARG A 404 10.63 11.07 3.59
CA ARG A 404 10.97 10.37 4.84
C ARG A 404 11.98 9.23 4.59
N LEU A 405 11.85 8.49 3.49
CA LEU A 405 12.81 7.44 3.13
C LEU A 405 14.19 8.01 2.79
N LEU A 406 14.27 9.17 2.12
CA LEU A 406 15.54 9.89 1.90
C LEU A 406 16.21 10.29 3.22
N GLU A 407 15.42 10.76 4.20
CA GLU A 407 15.94 11.05 5.55
C GLU A 407 16.48 9.78 6.21
N ILE A 408 15.68 8.67 6.19
CA ILE A 408 16.09 7.40 6.79
C ILE A 408 17.37 6.85 6.12
N GLU A 409 17.49 6.93 4.80
CA GLU A 409 18.68 6.50 4.08
C GLU A 409 19.94 7.24 4.56
N ASN A 410 19.83 8.55 4.84
CA ASN A 410 20.93 9.32 5.42
C ASN A 410 21.22 8.99 6.89
N GLU A 411 20.22 8.50 7.64
CA GLU A 411 20.37 8.09 9.04
C GLU A 411 21.01 6.69 9.17
N VAL A 412 20.80 5.81 8.19
CA VAL A 412 21.22 4.39 8.21
C VAL A 412 22.54 4.22 7.47
N VAL A 413 23.67 4.42 8.16
CA VAL A 413 25.04 4.43 7.58
C VAL A 413 25.41 3.18 6.79
N TYR A 414 24.81 2.02 7.07
CA TYR A 414 25.01 0.74 6.37
C TYR A 414 23.68 0.19 5.88
N GLY A 415 22.77 1.06 5.44
CA GLY A 415 21.51 0.66 4.85
C GLY A 415 21.70 -0.12 3.56
N GLU A 416 20.81 -1.07 3.32
CA GLU A 416 20.82 -1.89 2.12
C GLU A 416 19.62 -1.53 1.24
N TYR A 417 19.89 -1.07 0.02
CA TYR A 417 18.90 -0.95 -1.05
C TYR A 417 18.94 -2.21 -1.91
N LEU A 418 17.84 -2.96 -1.97
CA LEU A 418 17.84 -4.27 -2.64
C LEU A 418 17.78 -4.15 -4.17
N GLY A 419 17.06 -3.17 -4.71
CA GLY A 419 16.88 -3.03 -6.15
C GLY A 419 16.32 -4.30 -6.77
N SER A 420 17.00 -4.87 -7.78
CA SER A 420 16.56 -6.11 -8.44
C SER A 420 16.63 -7.35 -7.56
N ARG A 421 17.43 -7.35 -6.51
CA ARG A 421 17.61 -8.52 -5.63
C ARG A 421 16.34 -8.93 -4.87
N ILE A 422 15.36 -8.02 -4.76
CA ILE A 422 14.08 -8.33 -4.11
C ILE A 422 13.19 -9.25 -4.95
N PHE A 423 13.43 -9.33 -6.26
CA PHE A 423 12.68 -10.15 -7.21
C PHE A 423 13.38 -11.46 -7.58
N ASN A 424 14.52 -11.78 -6.96
CA ASN A 424 15.34 -12.97 -7.23
C ASN A 424 15.16 -14.04 -6.15
#